data_609543a39a3b9950fb33ecfc71319fd5
#
_entry.id   609543a39a3b9950fb33ecfc71319fd5
#
_cell.length_a   1.000
_cell.length_b   1.000
_cell.length_c   1.000
_cell.angle_alpha   90.00
_cell.angle_beta   90.00
_cell.angle_gamma   90.00
#
_symmetry.space_group_name_H-M   'P 1'
#
loop_
_entity.id
_entity.type
_entity.pdbx_description
1 polymer ?
#
loop_
_entity_poly.entity_id
_entity_poly.type
_entity_poly.pdbx_seq_one_letter_code
_entity_poly.pdbx_strand_id
1 'polypeptide(L)'
;EDLKKELDNLGIHIVYGMEWLQKNGYSQKKNQELVRRNPFLPYALILSGQEMEKLAKSGRNICTSFPVPIVEREKIEEIQEKYTDKLVHFPGISFYILFNENLLDEEKLQEMIWEKKQELEKTAQAVKVRKAEYAEYFQRQEVLKNQSVTKEKWQEIQEILDKLKEEKQNLEKDILETAQTVSYTHLRAHET
;
A
#
# COMPACT_ATOMS: atom_id res chain seq x y z
N GLU A 1 -6.09 -12.26 -17.70
CA GLU A 1 -6.44 -11.64 -19.01
C GLU A 1 -5.59 -12.20 -20.14
N ASP A 2 -4.31 -12.42 -19.95
CA ASP A 2 -3.40 -12.89 -21.04
C ASP A 2 -3.74 -14.32 -21.47
N LEU A 3 -4.00 -15.22 -20.52
CA LEU A 3 -4.37 -16.61 -20.83
C LEU A 3 -5.67 -16.69 -21.67
N LYS A 4 -6.66 -15.86 -21.38
CA LYS A 4 -7.91 -15.83 -22.15
C LYS A 4 -7.63 -15.39 -23.59
N LYS A 5 -6.84 -14.35 -23.79
CA LYS A 5 -6.46 -13.85 -25.12
C LYS A 5 -5.67 -14.89 -25.92
N GLU A 6 -4.75 -15.61 -25.26
CA GLU A 6 -4.00 -16.68 -25.92
C GLU A 6 -4.90 -17.83 -26.36
N LEU A 7 -5.86 -18.22 -25.54
CA LEU A 7 -6.83 -19.27 -25.89
C LEU A 7 -7.81 -18.82 -26.98
N ASP A 8 -8.31 -17.58 -26.89
CA ASP A 8 -9.16 -16.99 -27.95
C ASP A 8 -8.44 -16.95 -29.30
N ASN A 9 -7.14 -16.65 -29.34
CA ASN A 9 -6.32 -16.70 -30.56
C ASN A 9 -6.20 -18.10 -31.14
N LEU A 10 -6.41 -19.14 -30.35
CA LEU A 10 -6.46 -20.53 -30.78
C LEU A 10 -7.88 -20.97 -31.19
N GLY A 11 -8.86 -20.07 -31.13
CA GLY A 11 -10.27 -20.41 -31.37
C GLY A 11 -10.85 -21.26 -30.27
N ILE A 12 -10.36 -21.09 -29.00
CA ILE A 12 -10.83 -21.77 -27.81
C ILE A 12 -11.46 -20.71 -26.92
N HIS A 13 -12.78 -20.71 -26.81
CA HIS A 13 -13.52 -19.75 -26.02
C HIS A 13 -13.75 -20.26 -24.62
N ILE A 14 -13.18 -19.57 -23.64
CA ILE A 14 -13.31 -19.91 -22.24
C ILE A 14 -14.28 -19.00 -21.50
N VAL A 15 -14.93 -19.54 -20.49
CA VAL A 15 -15.70 -18.79 -19.51
C VAL A 15 -15.08 -19.05 -18.14
N TYR A 16 -14.86 -18.01 -17.35
CA TYR A 16 -14.41 -18.19 -15.97
C TYR A 16 -15.52 -18.77 -15.11
N GLY A 17 -15.19 -19.67 -14.20
CA GLY A 17 -16.19 -20.38 -13.39
C GLY A 17 -17.08 -19.43 -12.58
N MET A 18 -16.52 -18.36 -11.98
CA MET A 18 -17.32 -17.34 -11.32
C MET A 18 -18.26 -16.60 -12.28
N GLU A 19 -17.79 -16.24 -13.46
CA GLU A 19 -18.60 -15.58 -14.47
C GLU A 19 -19.76 -16.50 -14.91
N TRP A 20 -19.47 -17.79 -15.10
CA TRP A 20 -20.49 -18.76 -15.43
C TRP A 20 -21.53 -18.91 -14.31
N LEU A 21 -21.10 -19.01 -13.04
CA LEU A 21 -21.99 -19.11 -11.88
C LEU A 21 -22.91 -17.88 -11.75
N GLN A 22 -22.46 -16.72 -12.15
CA GLN A 22 -23.26 -15.48 -12.13
C GLN A 22 -24.26 -15.39 -13.29
N LYS A 23 -23.94 -15.98 -14.46
CA LYS A 23 -24.68 -15.79 -15.69
C LYS A 23 -25.49 -17.04 -16.13
N ASN A 24 -25.36 -18.18 -15.44
CA ASN A 24 -26.02 -19.42 -15.84
C ASN A 24 -27.55 -19.45 -15.65
N GLY A 25 -28.12 -18.44 -14.97
CA GLY A 25 -29.56 -18.35 -14.72
C GLY A 25 -30.07 -19.27 -13.61
N TYR A 26 -29.20 -19.98 -12.89
CA TYR A 26 -29.59 -20.84 -11.79
C TYR A 26 -29.82 -20.04 -10.52
N SER A 27 -30.63 -20.60 -9.61
CA SER A 27 -30.83 -20.04 -8.28
C SER A 27 -29.52 -20.11 -7.47
N GLN A 28 -29.37 -19.22 -6.50
CA GLN A 28 -28.23 -19.21 -5.58
C GLN A 28 -28.03 -20.59 -4.89
N LYS A 29 -29.12 -21.23 -4.45
CA LYS A 29 -29.06 -22.58 -3.84
C LYS A 29 -28.49 -23.61 -4.79
N LYS A 30 -28.89 -23.58 -6.08
CA LYS A 30 -28.37 -24.49 -7.10
C LYS A 30 -26.87 -24.22 -7.34
N ASN A 31 -26.47 -22.97 -7.43
CA ASN A 31 -25.06 -22.62 -7.59
C ASN A 31 -24.20 -23.05 -6.38
N GLN A 32 -24.69 -22.86 -5.17
CA GLN A 32 -24.04 -23.39 -3.96
C GLN A 32 -23.90 -24.91 -3.98
N GLU A 33 -24.93 -25.63 -4.42
CA GLU A 33 -24.86 -27.07 -4.55
C GLU A 33 -23.82 -27.51 -5.61
N LEU A 34 -23.76 -26.86 -6.75
CA LEU A 34 -22.75 -27.14 -7.78
C LEU A 34 -21.33 -26.90 -7.28
N VAL A 35 -21.10 -25.79 -6.54
CA VAL A 35 -19.80 -25.54 -5.92
C VAL A 35 -19.43 -26.58 -4.86
N ARG A 36 -20.40 -27.07 -4.07
CA ARG A 36 -20.16 -28.15 -3.11
C ARG A 36 -19.86 -29.50 -3.78
N ARG A 37 -20.40 -29.73 -4.96
CA ARG A 37 -20.08 -30.93 -5.77
C ARG A 37 -18.72 -30.75 -6.50
N ASN A 38 -18.39 -29.58 -6.90
CA ASN A 38 -17.10 -29.28 -7.54
C ASN A 38 -16.48 -28.02 -6.95
N PRO A 39 -15.67 -28.11 -5.89
CA PRO A 39 -15.04 -26.96 -5.24
C PRO A 39 -14.08 -26.17 -6.14
N PHE A 40 -13.61 -26.76 -7.24
CA PHE A 40 -12.78 -26.07 -8.22
C PHE A 40 -13.59 -25.20 -9.18
N LEU A 41 -14.90 -25.42 -9.29
CA LEU A 41 -15.76 -24.74 -10.26
C LEU A 41 -15.63 -23.21 -10.26
N PRO A 42 -15.60 -22.51 -9.11
CA PRO A 42 -15.44 -21.04 -9.09
C PRO A 42 -14.10 -20.56 -9.68
N TYR A 43 -13.08 -21.40 -9.61
CA TYR A 43 -11.70 -21.07 -10.03
C TYR A 43 -11.35 -21.64 -11.40
N ALA A 44 -12.25 -22.43 -11.97
CA ALA A 44 -12.00 -23.18 -13.20
C ALA A 44 -12.17 -22.31 -14.46
N LEU A 45 -11.54 -22.77 -15.53
CA LEU A 45 -11.88 -22.39 -16.89
C LEU A 45 -12.92 -23.40 -17.39
N ILE A 46 -14.05 -22.91 -17.85
CA ILE A 46 -15.12 -23.73 -18.39
C ILE A 46 -15.02 -23.73 -19.91
N LEU A 47 -14.89 -24.91 -20.49
CA LEU A 47 -14.80 -25.16 -21.91
C LEU A 47 -15.85 -26.21 -22.32
N SER A 48 -16.21 -26.21 -23.61
CA SER A 48 -16.93 -27.35 -24.19
C SER A 48 -16.00 -28.55 -24.45
N GLY A 49 -16.55 -29.74 -24.58
CA GLY A 49 -15.76 -30.93 -24.89
C GLY A 49 -14.94 -30.80 -26.18
N GLN A 50 -15.47 -30.11 -27.19
CA GLN A 50 -14.75 -29.83 -28.43
C GLN A 50 -13.54 -28.90 -28.24
N GLU A 51 -13.70 -27.88 -27.38
CA GLU A 51 -12.62 -26.94 -27.03
C GLU A 51 -11.55 -27.61 -26.19
N MET A 52 -11.93 -28.51 -25.30
CA MET A 52 -11.00 -29.37 -24.55
C MET A 52 -10.11 -30.21 -25.48
N GLU A 53 -10.71 -30.83 -26.52
CA GLU A 53 -9.94 -31.59 -27.49
C GLU A 53 -9.01 -30.70 -28.33
N LYS A 54 -9.45 -29.49 -28.74
CA LYS A 54 -8.60 -28.52 -29.43
C LYS A 54 -7.42 -28.13 -28.55
N LEU A 55 -7.65 -27.85 -27.26
CA LEU A 55 -6.61 -27.51 -26.32
C LEU A 55 -5.57 -28.62 -26.19
N ALA A 56 -6.03 -29.86 -26.02
CA ALA A 56 -5.16 -31.03 -25.92
C ALA A 56 -4.31 -31.26 -27.19
N LYS A 57 -4.86 -30.96 -28.37
CA LYS A 57 -4.19 -31.12 -29.68
C LYS A 57 -3.34 -29.92 -30.08
N SER A 58 -3.47 -28.77 -29.40
CA SER A 58 -2.86 -27.50 -29.83
C SER A 58 -1.33 -27.52 -29.88
N GLY A 59 -0.67 -28.41 -29.13
CA GLY A 59 0.78 -28.53 -29.04
C GLY A 59 1.54 -27.27 -28.65
N ARG A 60 0.83 -26.19 -28.29
CA ARG A 60 1.46 -24.94 -27.83
C ARG A 60 1.72 -24.99 -26.32
N ASN A 61 2.91 -24.59 -25.93
CA ASN A 61 3.31 -24.45 -24.53
C ASN A 61 2.71 -23.17 -23.95
N ILE A 62 1.44 -23.22 -23.52
CA ILE A 62 0.86 -22.14 -22.72
C ILE A 62 1.32 -22.36 -21.30
N CYS A 63 2.21 -21.50 -20.83
CA CYS A 63 2.76 -21.62 -19.48
C CYS A 63 1.91 -20.82 -18.49
N THR A 64 1.52 -21.46 -17.39
CA THR A 64 0.87 -20.81 -16.25
C THR A 64 1.77 -20.96 -15.03
N SER A 65 1.77 -19.96 -14.15
CA SER A 65 2.55 -19.99 -12.91
C SER A 65 2.03 -20.99 -11.87
N PHE A 66 0.81 -21.49 -12.06
CA PHE A 66 0.13 -22.43 -11.17
C PHE A 66 -0.82 -23.31 -12.00
N PRO A 67 -1.18 -24.49 -11.48
CA PRO A 67 -2.18 -25.35 -12.13
C PRO A 67 -3.52 -24.66 -12.23
N VAL A 68 -4.11 -24.64 -13.40
CA VAL A 68 -5.43 -24.06 -13.66
C VAL A 68 -6.43 -25.18 -13.84
N PRO A 69 -7.46 -25.31 -12.99
CA PRO A 69 -8.47 -26.30 -13.16
C PRO A 69 -9.31 -26.02 -14.42
N ILE A 70 -9.62 -27.06 -15.17
CA ILE A 70 -10.47 -26.98 -16.35
C ILE A 70 -11.67 -27.88 -16.12
N VAL A 71 -12.85 -27.36 -16.41
CA VAL A 71 -14.11 -28.09 -16.26
C VAL A 71 -14.84 -28.11 -17.59
N GLU A 72 -15.23 -29.29 -18.01
CA GLU A 72 -16.07 -29.48 -19.20
C GLU A 72 -17.51 -29.07 -18.88
N ARG A 73 -18.04 -28.13 -19.70
CA ARG A 73 -19.35 -27.52 -19.45
C ARG A 73 -20.47 -28.52 -19.32
N GLU A 74 -20.46 -29.51 -20.22
CA GLU A 74 -21.48 -30.53 -20.34
C GLU A 74 -21.49 -31.46 -19.10
N LYS A 75 -20.39 -31.59 -18.40
CA LYS A 75 -20.21 -32.46 -17.24
C LYS A 75 -20.42 -31.78 -15.87
N ILE A 76 -20.65 -30.48 -15.83
CA ILE A 76 -20.79 -29.75 -14.56
C ILE A 76 -21.90 -30.35 -13.69
N GLU A 77 -23.03 -30.75 -14.30
CA GLU A 77 -24.17 -31.30 -13.58
C GLU A 77 -24.08 -32.80 -13.33
N GLU A 78 -23.24 -33.53 -14.04
CA GLU A 78 -23.07 -34.98 -13.91
C GLU A 78 -22.28 -35.35 -12.65
N ILE A 79 -21.51 -34.43 -12.08
CA ILE A 79 -20.72 -34.67 -10.85
C ILE A 79 -21.67 -34.88 -9.68
N GLN A 80 -21.79 -36.12 -9.20
CA GLN A 80 -22.65 -36.46 -8.08
C GLN A 80 -21.93 -36.49 -6.72
N GLU A 81 -20.59 -36.55 -6.73
CA GLU A 81 -19.80 -36.57 -5.51
C GLU A 81 -19.92 -35.22 -4.80
N LYS A 82 -20.21 -35.26 -3.51
CA LYS A 82 -20.22 -34.06 -2.65
C LYS A 82 -18.94 -34.07 -1.83
N TYR A 83 -18.17 -33.06 -1.99
CA TYR A 83 -17.02 -32.79 -1.12
C TYR A 83 -17.56 -32.08 0.13
N THR A 84 -17.60 -32.77 1.26
CA THR A 84 -18.02 -32.22 2.56
C THR A 84 -16.89 -31.47 3.22
N ASP A 85 -15.65 -31.82 2.89
CA ASP A 85 -14.45 -31.23 3.44
C ASP A 85 -13.84 -30.18 2.50
N LYS A 86 -13.16 -29.23 3.08
CA LYS A 86 -12.41 -28.21 2.32
C LYS A 86 -11.16 -28.78 1.65
N LEU A 87 -10.89 -30.06 1.85
CA LEU A 87 -9.77 -30.79 1.27
C LEU A 87 -10.26 -31.70 0.16
N VAL A 88 -9.76 -31.51 -1.04
CA VAL A 88 -9.97 -32.42 -2.18
C VAL A 88 -8.70 -33.23 -2.38
N HIS A 89 -8.85 -34.56 -2.24
CA HIS A 89 -7.72 -35.48 -2.29
C HIS A 89 -7.58 -36.12 -3.67
N PHE A 90 -6.35 -36.09 -4.17
CA PHE A 90 -5.92 -36.85 -5.33
C PHE A 90 -4.76 -37.76 -4.92
N PRO A 91 -4.41 -38.78 -5.71
CA PRO A 91 -3.26 -39.63 -5.41
C PRO A 91 -1.98 -38.81 -5.26
N GLY A 92 -1.45 -38.74 -4.03
CA GLY A 92 -0.21 -38.06 -3.73
C GLY A 92 -0.29 -36.53 -3.54
N ILE A 93 -1.47 -35.90 -3.73
CA ILE A 93 -1.66 -34.45 -3.53
C ILE A 93 -3.04 -34.15 -2.97
N SER A 94 -3.14 -33.13 -2.14
CA SER A 94 -4.42 -32.63 -1.63
C SER A 94 -4.50 -31.13 -1.84
N PHE A 95 -5.67 -30.65 -2.27
CA PHE A 95 -5.96 -29.24 -2.42
C PHE A 95 -6.86 -28.76 -1.30
N TYR A 96 -6.44 -27.71 -0.61
CA TYR A 96 -7.30 -27.01 0.34
C TYR A 96 -8.01 -25.87 -0.37
N ILE A 97 -9.33 -25.96 -0.50
CA ILE A 97 -10.12 -25.01 -1.26
C ILE A 97 -11.04 -24.24 -0.32
N LEU A 98 -10.86 -22.94 -0.26
CA LEU A 98 -11.71 -22.01 0.44
C LEU A 98 -12.49 -21.18 -0.56
N PHE A 99 -13.79 -21.37 -0.60
CA PHE A 99 -14.68 -20.54 -1.39
C PHE A 99 -15.62 -19.76 -0.47
N ASN A 100 -15.73 -18.47 -0.69
CA ASN A 100 -16.70 -17.63 0.03
C ASN A 100 -18.05 -17.67 -0.69
N GLU A 101 -18.96 -18.51 -0.19
CA GLU A 101 -20.30 -18.67 -0.77
C GLU A 101 -21.11 -17.37 -0.84
N ASN A 102 -20.75 -16.34 -0.05
CA ASN A 102 -21.38 -15.02 -0.11
C ASN A 102 -21.15 -14.32 -1.47
N LEU A 103 -20.11 -14.72 -2.20
CA LEU A 103 -19.86 -14.19 -3.57
C LEU A 103 -20.91 -14.65 -4.60
N LEU A 104 -21.72 -15.66 -4.27
CA LEU A 104 -22.86 -16.13 -5.07
C LEU A 104 -24.17 -15.39 -4.75
N ASP A 105 -24.15 -14.54 -3.74
CA ASP A 105 -25.30 -13.74 -3.28
C ASP A 105 -25.05 -12.28 -3.68
N GLU A 106 -25.88 -11.76 -4.55
CA GLU A 106 -25.65 -10.41 -5.11
C GLU A 106 -25.76 -9.33 -4.03
N GLU A 107 -26.70 -9.44 -3.08
CA GLU A 107 -26.87 -8.47 -1.99
C GLU A 107 -25.65 -8.47 -1.07
N LYS A 108 -25.18 -9.65 -0.65
CA LYS A 108 -23.98 -9.79 0.18
C LYS A 108 -22.71 -9.36 -0.55
N LEU A 109 -22.63 -9.63 -1.85
CA LEU A 109 -21.50 -9.17 -2.67
C LEU A 109 -21.44 -7.65 -2.70
N GLN A 110 -22.59 -6.96 -2.89
CA GLN A 110 -22.65 -5.50 -2.88
C GLN A 110 -22.28 -4.92 -1.49
N GLU A 111 -22.73 -5.55 -0.42
CA GLU A 111 -22.37 -5.18 0.95
C GLU A 111 -20.83 -5.30 1.17
N MET A 112 -20.23 -6.43 0.77
CA MET A 112 -18.79 -6.64 0.86
C MET A 112 -18.00 -5.64 0.01
N ILE A 113 -18.49 -5.29 -1.19
CA ILE A 113 -17.87 -4.28 -2.05
C ILE A 113 -17.94 -2.91 -1.38
N TRP A 114 -19.06 -2.56 -0.77
CA TRP A 114 -19.23 -1.31 -0.05
C TRP A 114 -18.27 -1.21 1.14
N GLU A 115 -18.19 -2.26 1.97
CA GLU A 115 -17.27 -2.33 3.10
C GLU A 115 -15.81 -2.15 2.66
N LYS A 116 -15.40 -2.84 1.57
CA LYS A 116 -14.04 -2.73 1.04
C LYS A 116 -13.73 -1.35 0.45
N LYS A 117 -14.71 -0.69 -0.15
CA LYS A 117 -14.57 0.70 -0.60
C LYS A 117 -14.36 1.65 0.58
N GLN A 118 -15.09 1.48 1.68
CA GLN A 118 -14.91 2.28 2.89
C GLN A 118 -13.54 2.06 3.53
N GLU A 119 -13.07 0.81 3.59
CA GLU A 119 -11.74 0.48 4.09
C GLU A 119 -10.64 1.10 3.21
N LEU A 120 -10.81 1.03 1.89
CA LEU A 120 -9.89 1.64 0.93
C LEU A 120 -9.82 3.16 1.10
N GLU A 121 -10.96 3.83 1.26
CA GLU A 121 -11.03 5.28 1.46
C GLU A 121 -10.33 5.70 2.75
N LYS A 122 -10.58 5.01 3.87
CA LYS A 122 -9.90 5.24 5.16
C LYS A 122 -8.38 5.08 5.01
N THR A 123 -7.96 4.02 4.32
CA THR A 123 -6.53 3.75 4.10
C THR A 123 -5.89 4.82 3.21
N ALA A 124 -6.57 5.24 2.15
CA ALA A 124 -6.11 6.32 1.27
C ALA A 124 -5.96 7.65 2.02
N GLN A 125 -6.91 7.96 2.91
CA GLN A 125 -6.86 9.15 3.76
C GLN A 125 -5.66 9.08 4.72
N ALA A 126 -5.44 7.93 5.38
CA ALA A 126 -4.30 7.72 6.26
C ALA A 126 -2.96 7.87 5.51
N VAL A 127 -2.86 7.33 4.31
CA VAL A 127 -1.67 7.49 3.45
C VAL A 127 -1.44 8.96 3.08
N LYS A 128 -2.51 9.71 2.77
CA LYS A 128 -2.41 11.14 2.46
C LYS A 128 -1.87 11.93 3.65
N VAL A 129 -2.38 11.69 4.85
CA VAL A 129 -1.90 12.33 6.09
C VAL A 129 -0.43 12.01 6.33
N ARG A 130 -0.04 10.73 6.24
CA ARG A 130 1.36 10.30 6.44
C ARG A 130 2.32 10.92 5.41
N LYS A 131 1.89 11.05 4.16
CA LYS A 131 2.69 11.73 3.13
C LYS A 131 2.90 13.21 3.44
N ALA A 132 1.88 13.89 3.96
CA ALA A 132 1.99 15.28 4.36
C ALA A 132 2.95 15.46 5.57
N GLU A 133 2.80 14.62 6.60
CA GLU A 133 3.72 14.60 7.75
C GLU A 133 5.18 14.33 7.31
N TYR A 134 5.38 13.40 6.40
CA TYR A 134 6.70 13.08 5.86
C TYR A 134 7.30 14.27 5.10
N ALA A 135 6.51 14.95 4.27
CA ALA A 135 6.98 16.12 3.53
C ALA A 135 7.38 17.25 4.48
N GLU A 136 6.61 17.50 5.54
CA GLU A 136 6.94 18.49 6.56
C GLU A 136 8.25 18.13 7.30
N TYR A 137 8.39 16.85 7.68
CA TYR A 137 9.60 16.37 8.34
C TYR A 137 10.83 16.53 7.44
N PHE A 138 10.69 16.22 6.16
CA PHE A 138 11.78 16.39 5.18
C PHE A 138 12.19 17.85 5.01
N GLN A 139 11.22 18.77 4.93
CA GLN A 139 11.50 20.20 4.89
C GLN A 139 12.26 20.69 6.13
N ARG A 140 11.82 20.25 7.33
CA ARG A 140 12.53 20.60 8.57
C ARG A 140 13.95 20.06 8.58
N GLN A 141 14.18 18.86 8.07
CA GLN A 141 15.53 18.28 7.97
C GLN A 141 16.41 19.06 6.99
N GLU A 142 15.87 19.51 5.87
CA GLU A 142 16.59 20.34 4.89
C GLU A 142 16.99 21.71 5.49
N VAL A 143 16.07 22.35 6.20
CA VAL A 143 16.37 23.61 6.92
C VAL A 143 17.52 23.41 7.90
N LEU A 144 17.51 22.32 8.68
CA LEU A 144 18.60 22.01 9.62
C LEU A 144 19.94 21.73 8.92
N LYS A 145 19.93 21.04 7.79
CA LYS A 145 21.15 20.79 6.99
C LYS A 145 21.72 22.06 6.38
N ASN A 146 20.86 22.99 6.00
CA ASN A 146 21.24 24.25 5.38
C ASN A 146 21.54 25.38 6.40
N GLN A 147 21.41 25.12 7.72
CA GLN A 147 21.85 26.08 8.73
C GLN A 147 23.36 26.28 8.64
N SER A 148 23.75 27.47 8.27
CA SER A 148 25.15 27.88 8.14
C SER A 148 25.87 28.00 9.49
N VAL A 149 25.14 28.01 10.58
CA VAL A 149 25.66 28.17 11.94
C VAL A 149 25.59 26.84 12.68
N THR A 150 26.71 26.18 12.85
CA THR A 150 26.84 25.00 13.72
C THR A 150 26.79 25.41 15.19
N LYS A 151 26.55 24.43 16.08
CA LYS A 151 26.54 24.67 17.55
C LYS A 151 27.86 25.27 18.03
N GLU A 152 28.98 24.83 17.45
CA GLU A 152 30.31 25.31 17.78
C GLU A 152 30.46 26.80 17.39
N LYS A 153 30.07 27.16 16.18
CA LYS A 153 30.10 28.60 15.75
C LYS A 153 29.19 29.45 16.59
N TRP A 154 28.05 28.96 17.01
CA TRP A 154 27.16 29.69 17.90
C TRP A 154 27.80 29.93 19.27
N GLN A 155 28.52 28.95 19.83
CA GLN A 155 29.26 29.07 21.08
C GLN A 155 30.40 30.08 20.93
N GLU A 156 31.18 30.01 19.85
CA GLU A 156 32.24 31.01 19.55
C GLU A 156 31.70 32.45 19.50
N ILE A 157 30.56 32.64 18.82
CA ILE A 157 29.90 33.96 18.74
C ILE A 157 29.47 34.45 20.12
N GLN A 158 28.94 33.57 20.98
CA GLN A 158 28.56 33.91 22.35
C GLN A 158 29.80 34.34 23.18
N GLU A 159 30.89 33.59 23.10
CA GLU A 159 32.12 33.93 23.81
C GLU A 159 32.69 35.28 23.36
N ILE A 160 32.66 35.58 22.06
CA ILE A 160 33.09 36.89 21.51
C ILE A 160 32.17 38.00 22.01
N LEU A 161 30.85 37.77 22.02
CA LEU A 161 29.87 38.74 22.51
C LEU A 161 30.06 39.05 23.99
N ASP A 162 30.38 38.08 24.81
CA ASP A 162 30.58 38.30 26.23
C ASP A 162 31.91 39.04 26.50
N LYS A 163 32.97 38.73 25.76
CA LYS A 163 34.22 39.48 25.81
C LYS A 163 34.03 40.95 25.41
N LEU A 164 33.31 41.20 24.31
CA LEU A 164 33.01 42.53 23.86
C LEU A 164 32.17 43.34 24.86
N LYS A 165 31.23 42.71 25.53
CA LYS A 165 30.45 43.34 26.62
C LYS A 165 31.33 43.74 27.80
N GLU A 166 32.25 42.87 28.20
CA GLU A 166 33.19 43.14 29.28
C GLU A 166 34.15 44.31 28.91
N GLU A 167 34.69 44.26 27.71
CA GLU A 167 35.53 45.32 27.17
C GLU A 167 34.77 46.66 27.12
N LYS A 168 33.53 46.66 26.63
CA LYS A 168 32.67 47.85 26.63
C LYS A 168 32.48 48.42 28.05
N GLN A 169 32.19 47.55 29.04
CA GLN A 169 32.03 48.03 30.40
C GLN A 169 33.30 48.62 31.01
N ASN A 170 34.46 48.05 30.68
CA ASN A 170 35.74 48.58 31.13
C ASN A 170 36.04 49.97 30.46
N LEU A 171 35.80 50.08 29.16
CA LEU A 171 35.94 51.38 28.48
C LEU A 171 34.98 52.44 29.02
N GLU A 172 33.74 52.07 29.35
CA GLU A 172 32.76 52.97 29.97
C GLU A 172 33.25 53.49 31.34
N LYS A 173 33.90 52.61 32.14
CA LYS A 173 34.53 53.03 33.43
C LYS A 173 35.72 53.97 33.21
N ASP A 174 36.61 53.62 32.23
CA ASP A 174 37.77 54.43 31.93
C ASP A 174 37.36 55.83 31.43
N ILE A 175 36.31 55.91 30.63
CA ILE A 175 35.74 57.20 30.20
C ILE A 175 35.23 58.01 31.37
N LEU A 176 34.52 57.34 32.31
CA LEU A 176 33.98 58.02 33.50
C LEU A 176 35.11 58.53 34.38
N GLU A 177 36.12 57.72 34.64
CA GLU A 177 37.30 58.10 35.45
C GLU A 177 38.10 59.26 34.79
N THR A 178 38.29 59.18 33.45
CA THR A 178 38.96 60.21 32.70
C THR A 178 38.17 61.52 32.73
N ALA A 179 36.85 61.48 32.55
CA ALA A 179 35.97 62.63 32.66
C ALA A 179 36.03 63.30 34.05
N GLN A 180 36.06 62.48 35.11
CA GLN A 180 36.20 62.95 36.50
C GLN A 180 37.57 63.61 36.70
N THR A 181 38.66 63.01 36.16
CA THR A 181 40.02 63.53 36.26
C THR A 181 40.14 64.82 35.51
N VAL A 182 39.61 64.99 34.32
CA VAL A 182 39.58 66.22 33.54
C VAL A 182 38.80 67.31 34.24
N SER A 183 37.62 66.94 34.82
CA SER A 183 36.83 67.91 35.60
C SER A 183 37.59 68.41 36.82
N TYR A 184 38.27 67.50 37.51
CA TYR A 184 39.10 67.90 38.69
C TYR A 184 40.27 68.74 38.33
N THR A 185 40.92 68.48 37.16
CA THR A 185 42.05 69.27 36.67
C THR A 185 41.59 70.67 36.22
N HIS A 186 40.43 70.79 35.61
CA HIS A 186 39.81 72.07 35.24
C HIS A 186 39.47 72.97 36.47
N LEU A 187 38.89 72.36 37.50
CA LEU A 187 38.57 73.02 38.77
C LEU A 187 39.86 73.57 39.40
N ARG A 188 40.92 72.79 39.46
CA ARG A 188 42.20 73.18 40.02
C ARG A 188 42.95 74.31 39.23
N ALA A 189 42.75 74.33 37.92
CA ALA A 189 43.34 75.41 37.08
C ALA A 189 42.62 76.75 37.19
N HIS A 190 41.39 76.77 37.77
CA HIS A 190 40.66 77.99 38.04
C HIS A 190 40.90 78.55 39.48
N GLU A 191 41.55 77.76 40.38
CA GLU A 191 41.88 78.19 41.74
C GLU A 191 43.32 78.81 41.87
N THR A 192 44.07 78.85 40.75
CA THR A 192 45.40 79.50 40.67
C THR A 192 45.32 80.77 39.83
#